data_a643b3a3a74715039d86754dcb32f944
#
_entry.id   a643b3a3a74715039d86754dcb32f944
#
_cell.length_a   1.000
_cell.length_b   1.000
_cell.length_c   1.000
_cell.angle_alpha   90.00
_cell.angle_beta   90.00
_cell.angle_gamma   90.00
#
_symmetry.space_group_name_H-M   'P 1'
#
loop_
_entity.id
_entity.type
_entity.pdbx_description
1 polymer ?
#
loop_
_entity_poly.entity_id
_entity_poly.type
_entity_poly.pdbx_seq_one_letter_code
_entity_poly.pdbx_strand_id
1 'polypeptide(L)'
;ARPGATSIMESMSVKRVMGTETEYAVSLSGAGRYNPVQLSFDVVNGAADSHSKNIRWDYRQEDPVNDARGTRLERAAARPDMLTDAPQLNITNVIAPNGGRVYVDHAHPEYSAPETTDPFEAVLYDHSGDLIMQAATERASSQTGTPIELHRNNVDGKGSCWGTHENYMMARAVPFDQVTRLMTLHFVTRQIYAGSGRVGIGERSEMPGYQLSQRADYIHAKVGLQTTFERPIINTRDESHATDEYRRLHVIVGDANRMDVPQVLKLGTTSMLLWLLEHADEAGFDLNAFLDELELADPVGAVHIVSHDLTLDAALPLANGGETTAWLIQLKLRQAVYQVAALIDGTDTSGEPAWPDKSTTSVMAMWGQALADCVAIRHADADQRLTMTGEASRVEWLLKWQLLEKLRRKITGAATPDAANGWDDSRLKVIDLKWAALDSRDSVFAKLEPRTERVNAAADLARATTEPPENTRAWLRAKLVERFGVEVTAVSWSRLTARDPNAVDAGEATEFYGNAGHMAAPDHHLFSLDISDPLAYGKARCEAKLNAAEHAIDLLKALAINGER
;
A
#
# COMPACT_ATOMS: atom_id res chain seq x y z
N ALA A 1 20.22 13.38 -21.05
CA ALA A 1 18.88 13.03 -20.62
C ALA A 1 18.66 11.53 -20.93
N ARG A 2 18.40 10.70 -19.91
CA ARG A 2 18.06 9.28 -20.09
C ARG A 2 16.59 9.19 -20.50
N PRO A 3 16.21 8.60 -21.62
CA PRO A 3 14.82 8.54 -22.07
C PRO A 3 14.10 7.36 -21.41
N GLY A 4 13.64 7.49 -20.21
CA GLY A 4 12.88 6.43 -19.55
C GLY A 4 12.17 6.92 -18.28
N ALA A 5 12.90 7.19 -17.23
CA ALA A 5 12.34 7.65 -15.96
C ALA A 5 11.85 9.10 -16.04
N THR A 6 12.56 9.96 -16.76
CA THR A 6 12.22 11.38 -16.97
C THR A 6 10.87 11.55 -17.68
N SER A 7 10.57 10.71 -18.67
CA SER A 7 9.37 10.88 -19.52
C SER A 7 8.03 10.60 -18.80
N ILE A 8 8.02 9.78 -17.74
CA ILE A 8 6.78 9.50 -16.98
C ILE A 8 6.50 10.59 -15.94
N MET A 9 7.55 11.26 -15.46
CA MET A 9 7.43 12.30 -14.42
C MET A 9 7.44 13.73 -14.96
N GLU A 10 7.74 13.92 -16.24
CA GLU A 10 7.76 15.25 -16.90
C GLU A 10 6.39 15.71 -17.43
N SER A 11 5.36 14.85 -17.41
CA SER A 11 4.01 15.22 -17.83
C SER A 11 3.09 15.42 -16.63
N MET A 12 2.12 16.33 -16.73
CA MET A 12 1.03 16.51 -15.78
C MET A 12 0.20 15.21 -15.67
N SER A 13 0.66 14.22 -14.90
CA SER A 13 0.09 12.88 -14.91
C SER A 13 -0.03 12.28 -13.51
N VAL A 14 -1.10 11.52 -13.30
CA VAL A 14 -1.24 10.63 -12.13
C VAL A 14 -0.22 9.48 -12.16
N LYS A 15 0.43 9.26 -13.31
CA LYS A 15 1.36 8.15 -13.51
C LYS A 15 2.69 8.42 -12.80
N ARG A 16 3.04 7.50 -11.93
CA ARG A 16 4.35 7.38 -11.25
C ARG A 16 4.59 5.96 -10.81
N VAL A 17 5.82 5.59 -10.55
CA VAL A 17 6.09 4.29 -9.93
C VAL A 17 5.45 4.25 -8.55
N MET A 18 4.57 3.28 -8.34
CA MET A 18 3.86 3.06 -7.09
C MET A 18 3.62 1.57 -6.84
N GLY A 19 3.33 1.22 -5.60
CA GLY A 19 2.94 -0.12 -5.18
C GLY A 19 2.35 -0.12 -3.78
N THR A 20 1.77 -1.24 -3.39
CA THR A 20 1.11 -1.43 -2.10
C THR A 20 1.74 -2.59 -1.33
N GLU A 21 1.59 -2.57 -0.02
CA GLU A 21 1.93 -3.64 0.91
C GLU A 21 0.70 -3.91 1.78
N THR A 22 0.31 -5.17 1.92
CA THR A 22 -0.84 -5.54 2.74
C THR A 22 -0.46 -6.67 3.68
N GLU A 23 -0.52 -6.40 4.98
CA GLU A 23 -0.47 -7.38 6.04
C GLU A 23 -1.86 -7.99 6.25
N TYR A 24 -1.95 -9.31 6.40
CA TYR A 24 -3.21 -10.01 6.61
C TYR A 24 -3.28 -10.54 8.04
N ALA A 25 -4.44 -10.37 8.69
CA ALA A 25 -4.69 -11.10 9.91
C ALA A 25 -4.79 -12.59 9.60
N VAL A 26 -4.16 -13.42 10.44
CA VAL A 26 -4.18 -14.87 10.31
C VAL A 26 -4.81 -15.50 11.53
N SER A 27 -5.68 -16.48 11.32
CA SER A 27 -6.38 -17.21 12.38
C SER A 27 -6.69 -18.64 11.99
N LEU A 28 -7.19 -19.42 12.94
CA LEU A 28 -7.79 -20.74 12.67
C LEU A 28 -9.30 -20.63 12.50
N SER A 29 -9.85 -21.40 11.58
CA SER A 29 -11.28 -21.63 11.54
C SER A 29 -11.70 -22.43 12.78
N GLY A 30 -12.56 -21.83 13.61
CA GLY A 30 -13.05 -22.44 14.85
C GLY A 30 -12.32 -21.96 16.11
N ALA A 31 -12.71 -22.53 17.26
CA ALA A 31 -12.14 -22.15 18.55
C ALA A 31 -10.89 -22.99 18.87
N GLY A 32 -9.75 -22.33 19.01
CA GLY A 32 -8.49 -22.98 19.38
C GLY A 32 -7.42 -21.96 19.77
N ARG A 33 -6.41 -22.43 20.51
CA ARG A 33 -5.18 -21.66 20.70
C ARG A 33 -4.26 -21.92 19.50
N TYR A 34 -3.71 -20.86 18.93
CA TYR A 34 -2.78 -20.94 17.82
C TYR A 34 -1.63 -19.95 18.00
N ASN A 35 -0.54 -20.19 17.29
CA ASN A 35 0.58 -19.27 17.19
C ASN A 35 0.47 -18.54 15.83
N PRO A 36 0.14 -17.24 15.80
CA PRO A 36 0.00 -16.52 14.56
C PRO A 36 1.30 -16.45 13.75
N VAL A 37 2.46 -16.42 14.41
CA VAL A 37 3.77 -16.44 13.73
C VAL A 37 3.94 -17.75 12.95
N GLN A 38 3.62 -18.90 13.56
CA GLN A 38 3.70 -20.20 12.87
C GLN A 38 2.73 -20.27 11.69
N LEU A 39 1.48 -19.81 11.87
CA LEU A 39 0.51 -19.80 10.77
C LEU A 39 0.97 -18.89 9.61
N SER A 40 1.63 -17.78 9.93
CA SER A 40 2.19 -16.88 8.91
C SER A 40 3.31 -17.55 8.11
N PHE A 41 4.21 -18.29 8.77
CA PHE A 41 5.21 -19.12 8.07
C PHE A 41 4.56 -20.19 7.21
N ASP A 42 3.51 -20.86 7.70
CA ASP A 42 2.81 -21.89 6.95
C ASP A 42 2.18 -21.30 5.67
N VAL A 43 1.56 -20.12 5.75
CA VAL A 43 1.00 -19.41 4.59
C VAL A 43 2.09 -19.01 3.59
N VAL A 44 3.20 -18.44 4.05
CA VAL A 44 4.33 -18.08 3.16
C VAL A 44 4.94 -19.30 2.51
N ASN A 45 5.09 -20.41 3.24
CA ASN A 45 5.48 -21.70 2.66
C ASN A 45 4.48 -22.18 1.61
N GLY A 46 3.18 -21.99 1.84
CA GLY A 46 2.13 -22.31 0.87
C GLY A 46 2.21 -21.47 -0.41
N ALA A 47 2.84 -20.30 -0.38
CA ALA A 47 3.10 -19.50 -1.57
C ALA A 47 4.29 -19.99 -2.40
N ALA A 48 5.24 -20.72 -1.78
CA ALA A 48 6.45 -21.19 -2.44
C ALA A 48 6.19 -22.37 -3.39
N ASP A 49 6.97 -22.41 -4.47
CA ASP A 49 7.03 -23.51 -5.43
C ASP A 49 8.47 -24.02 -5.61
N SER A 50 8.70 -24.93 -6.56
CA SER A 50 10.02 -25.49 -6.82
C SER A 50 11.05 -24.46 -7.33
N HIS A 51 10.60 -23.35 -7.92
CA HIS A 51 11.45 -22.30 -8.48
C HIS A 51 11.81 -21.24 -7.45
N SER A 52 10.90 -20.91 -6.52
CA SER A 52 11.04 -19.78 -5.59
C SER A 52 11.52 -20.17 -4.19
N LYS A 53 11.35 -21.44 -3.76
CA LYS A 53 11.59 -21.89 -2.36
C LYS A 53 13.02 -21.74 -1.84
N ASN A 54 14.03 -21.65 -2.72
CA ASN A 54 15.45 -21.58 -2.31
C ASN A 54 16.05 -20.19 -2.53
N ILE A 55 15.25 -19.22 -3.00
CA ILE A 55 15.71 -17.87 -3.26
C ILE A 55 15.69 -17.10 -1.93
N ARG A 56 16.82 -16.46 -1.60
CA ARG A 56 16.93 -15.60 -0.41
C ARG A 56 16.53 -14.18 -0.75
N TRP A 57 15.92 -13.49 0.21
CA TRP A 57 15.75 -12.05 0.11
C TRP A 57 17.04 -11.34 0.54
N ASP A 58 17.54 -10.42 -0.28
CA ASP A 58 18.76 -9.67 -0.01
C ASP A 58 18.47 -8.35 0.70
N TYR A 59 18.57 -8.34 2.03
CA TYR A 59 18.35 -7.18 2.89
C TYR A 59 19.49 -6.16 2.92
N ARG A 60 20.63 -6.41 2.25
CA ARG A 60 21.84 -5.58 2.36
C ARG A 60 21.66 -4.12 1.92
N GLN A 61 20.64 -3.83 1.13
CA GLN A 61 20.33 -2.49 0.66
C GLN A 61 19.18 -1.83 1.45
N GLU A 62 18.56 -2.55 2.35
CA GLU A 62 17.53 -1.98 3.21
C GLU A 62 18.17 -1.21 4.36
N ASP A 63 17.68 0.01 4.60
CA ASP A 63 18.20 0.91 5.63
C ASP A 63 17.05 1.58 6.41
N PRO A 64 16.34 0.81 7.23
CA PRO A 64 15.14 1.26 7.93
C PRO A 64 15.39 2.36 8.97
N VAL A 65 16.66 2.68 9.25
CA VAL A 65 17.06 3.72 10.21
C VAL A 65 17.41 5.05 9.55
N ASN A 66 17.40 5.11 8.21
CA ASN A 66 17.61 6.36 7.48
C ASN A 66 16.34 7.21 7.46
N ASP A 67 16.46 8.50 7.76
CA ASP A 67 15.36 9.43 7.97
C ASP A 67 15.38 10.54 6.92
N ALA A 68 14.27 10.78 6.24
CA ALA A 68 14.12 11.78 5.19
C ALA A 68 14.33 13.23 5.67
N ARG A 69 14.36 13.47 6.99
CA ARG A 69 14.73 14.75 7.60
C ARG A 69 16.24 15.01 7.64
N GLY A 70 17.03 14.10 7.04
CA GLY A 70 18.49 14.21 6.99
C GLY A 70 19.20 13.71 8.26
N THR A 71 18.51 12.99 9.12
CA THR A 71 19.08 12.34 10.32
C THR A 71 19.13 10.82 10.10
N ARG A 72 19.92 10.15 10.92
CA ARG A 72 19.99 8.69 10.95
C ARG A 72 19.88 8.22 12.40
N LEU A 73 18.97 7.31 12.65
CA LEU A 73 18.90 6.68 13.97
C LEU A 73 20.12 5.77 14.15
N GLU A 74 20.85 5.94 15.25
CA GLU A 74 21.95 5.04 15.56
C GLU A 74 21.44 3.61 15.72
N ARG A 75 22.14 2.64 15.10
CA ARG A 75 21.74 1.23 15.12
C ARG A 75 21.60 0.68 16.55
N ALA A 76 22.41 1.16 17.50
CA ALA A 76 22.32 0.79 18.91
C ALA A 76 21.05 1.33 19.60
N ALA A 77 20.45 2.38 19.06
CA ALA A 77 19.19 2.96 19.53
C ALA A 77 17.97 2.43 18.74
N ALA A 78 18.21 1.72 17.63
CA ALA A 78 17.16 1.10 16.86
C ALA A 78 16.59 -0.11 17.62
N ARG A 79 15.28 -0.28 17.53
CA ARG A 79 14.62 -1.45 18.12
C ARG A 79 14.96 -2.70 17.30
N PRO A 80 15.00 -3.90 17.93
CA PRO A 80 15.30 -5.15 17.21
C PRO A 80 14.39 -5.41 16.01
N ASP A 81 13.12 -5.01 16.08
CA ASP A 81 12.14 -5.13 15.01
C ASP A 81 12.41 -4.23 13.79
N MET A 82 13.27 -3.22 13.95
CA MET A 82 13.73 -2.38 12.84
C MET A 82 14.99 -2.94 12.13
N LEU A 83 15.58 -4.02 12.64
CA LEU A 83 16.83 -4.58 12.15
C LEU A 83 16.58 -5.96 11.54
N THR A 84 16.79 -6.10 10.25
CA THR A 84 16.38 -7.26 9.44
C THR A 84 17.47 -8.28 9.16
N ASP A 85 18.63 -8.19 9.79
CA ASP A 85 19.83 -8.98 9.50
C ASP A 85 19.96 -10.30 10.30
N ALA A 86 18.92 -10.73 11.00
CA ALA A 86 18.93 -12.04 11.68
C ALA A 86 18.82 -13.19 10.67
N PRO A 87 19.63 -14.27 10.81
CA PRO A 87 19.49 -15.47 9.98
C PRO A 87 18.11 -16.11 10.18
N GLN A 88 17.43 -16.40 9.07
CA GLN A 88 16.09 -16.97 9.11
C GLN A 88 16.18 -18.48 8.86
N LEU A 89 15.62 -19.27 9.78
CA LEU A 89 15.64 -20.74 9.74
C LEU A 89 14.52 -21.33 8.86
N ASN A 90 13.50 -20.52 8.53
CA ASN A 90 12.34 -20.93 7.74
C ASN A 90 12.25 -20.11 6.44
N ILE A 91 11.45 -20.57 5.50
CA ILE A 91 11.08 -19.77 4.31
C ILE A 91 10.23 -18.60 4.81
N THR A 92 10.79 -17.40 4.71
CA THR A 92 10.17 -16.16 5.18
C THR A 92 9.88 -15.19 4.04
N ASN A 93 10.37 -15.48 2.84
CA ASN A 93 10.21 -14.67 1.66
C ASN A 93 10.03 -15.54 0.44
N VAL A 94 9.06 -15.22 -0.40
CA VAL A 94 8.76 -15.88 -1.67
C VAL A 94 8.48 -14.81 -2.72
N ILE A 95 9.09 -14.95 -3.90
CA ILE A 95 8.72 -14.13 -5.06
C ILE A 95 7.48 -14.74 -5.68
N ALA A 96 6.40 -13.96 -5.72
CA ALA A 96 5.16 -14.35 -6.36
C ALA A 96 5.32 -14.38 -7.90
N PRO A 97 4.53 -15.20 -8.62
CA PRO A 97 4.65 -15.32 -10.08
C PRO A 97 4.48 -13.99 -10.83
N ASN A 98 3.73 -13.05 -10.27
CA ASN A 98 3.54 -11.71 -10.82
C ASN A 98 4.67 -10.71 -10.47
N GLY A 99 5.74 -11.17 -9.81
CA GLY A 99 6.88 -10.33 -9.43
C GLY A 99 6.72 -9.60 -8.09
N GLY A 100 5.60 -9.79 -7.40
CA GLY A 100 5.41 -9.33 -6.02
C GLY A 100 6.18 -10.19 -5.02
N ARG A 101 6.06 -9.86 -3.75
CA ARG A 101 6.72 -10.56 -2.63
C ARG A 101 5.69 -11.03 -1.62
N VAL A 102 5.76 -12.29 -1.21
CA VAL A 102 5.01 -12.85 -0.08
C VAL A 102 6.00 -13.16 1.04
N TYR A 103 5.78 -12.62 2.23
CA TYR A 103 6.75 -12.76 3.32
C TYR A 103 6.07 -12.67 4.69
N VAL A 104 6.83 -12.94 5.74
CA VAL A 104 6.38 -12.74 7.12
C VAL A 104 6.90 -11.40 7.61
N ASP A 105 5.99 -10.48 7.93
CA ASP A 105 6.31 -9.28 8.70
C ASP A 105 5.73 -9.40 10.11
N HIS A 106 6.60 -9.36 11.12
CA HIS A 106 6.27 -9.58 12.53
C HIS A 106 5.51 -10.91 12.74
N ALA A 107 4.21 -10.89 12.81
CA ALA A 107 3.36 -12.06 13.02
C ALA A 107 2.27 -12.21 11.94
N HIS A 108 2.42 -11.48 10.82
CA HIS A 108 1.43 -11.46 9.74
C HIS A 108 2.06 -11.95 8.44
N PRO A 109 1.35 -12.76 7.64
CA PRO A 109 1.73 -12.96 6.27
C PRO A 109 1.40 -11.67 5.50
N GLU A 110 2.37 -11.19 4.72
CA GLU A 110 2.26 -9.94 3.98
C GLU A 110 2.51 -10.16 2.49
N TYR A 111 1.76 -9.42 1.68
CA TYR A 111 1.98 -9.33 0.25
C TYR A 111 2.35 -7.91 -0.13
N SER A 112 3.56 -7.73 -0.69
CA SER A 112 3.96 -6.52 -1.39
C SER A 112 3.71 -6.70 -2.88
N ALA A 113 2.85 -5.86 -3.44
CA ALA A 113 2.54 -5.88 -4.87
C ALA A 113 3.77 -5.50 -5.71
N PRO A 114 3.86 -5.97 -6.97
CA PRO A 114 4.89 -5.50 -7.88
C PRO A 114 4.74 -4.01 -8.15
N GLU A 115 5.85 -3.37 -8.51
CA GLU A 115 5.86 -1.97 -8.91
C GLU A 115 5.03 -1.77 -10.19
N THR A 116 4.15 -0.78 -10.17
CA THR A 116 3.31 -0.35 -11.30
C THR A 116 3.55 1.11 -11.63
N THR A 117 2.96 1.61 -12.70
CA THR A 117 3.11 3.02 -13.11
C THR A 117 1.79 3.79 -13.14
N ASP A 118 0.69 3.16 -12.75
CA ASP A 118 -0.66 3.69 -12.86
C ASP A 118 -1.50 3.25 -11.65
N PRO A 119 -2.33 4.11 -11.04
CA PRO A 119 -3.11 3.74 -9.85
C PRO A 119 -4.17 2.64 -10.11
N PHE A 120 -4.71 2.53 -11.32
CA PHE A 120 -5.64 1.45 -11.67
C PHE A 120 -4.91 0.10 -11.76
N GLU A 121 -3.71 0.11 -12.34
CA GLU A 121 -2.83 -1.05 -12.39
C GLU A 121 -2.36 -1.44 -10.97
N ALA A 122 -2.02 -0.46 -10.12
CA ALA A 122 -1.66 -0.71 -8.73
C ALA A 122 -2.79 -1.41 -7.95
N VAL A 123 -4.05 -0.98 -8.13
CA VAL A 123 -5.22 -1.64 -7.53
C VAL A 123 -5.42 -3.05 -8.11
N LEU A 124 -5.18 -3.26 -9.40
CA LEU A 124 -5.24 -4.57 -10.03
C LEU A 124 -4.27 -5.55 -9.34
N TYR A 125 -3.01 -5.17 -9.18
CA TYR A 125 -1.99 -6.03 -8.56
C TYR A 125 -2.14 -6.16 -7.06
N ASP A 126 -2.66 -5.17 -6.37
CA ASP A 126 -3.00 -5.24 -4.95
C ASP A 126 -4.11 -6.27 -4.70
N HIS A 127 -5.23 -6.20 -5.44
CA HIS A 127 -6.33 -7.15 -5.30
C HIS A 127 -6.01 -8.54 -5.88
N SER A 128 -5.11 -8.65 -6.86
CA SER A 128 -4.61 -9.97 -7.30
C SER A 128 -3.81 -10.65 -6.18
N GLY A 129 -3.18 -9.87 -5.30
CA GLY A 129 -2.54 -10.35 -4.08
C GLY A 129 -3.50 -11.08 -3.15
N ASP A 130 -4.74 -10.64 -3.00
CA ASP A 130 -5.76 -11.36 -2.23
C ASP A 130 -5.97 -12.79 -2.76
N LEU A 131 -5.97 -12.95 -4.09
CA LEU A 131 -6.12 -14.27 -4.73
C LEU A 131 -4.88 -15.15 -4.52
N ILE A 132 -3.68 -14.56 -4.62
CA ILE A 132 -2.41 -15.26 -4.35
C ILE A 132 -2.37 -15.74 -2.90
N MET A 133 -2.71 -14.85 -1.96
CA MET A 133 -2.69 -15.14 -0.52
C MET A 133 -3.75 -16.17 -0.13
N GLN A 134 -4.94 -16.11 -0.72
CA GLN A 134 -5.97 -17.13 -0.51
C GLN A 134 -5.51 -18.50 -1.03
N ALA A 135 -4.94 -18.57 -2.23
CA ALA A 135 -4.42 -19.82 -2.78
C ALA A 135 -3.24 -20.38 -1.94
N ALA A 136 -2.36 -19.53 -1.42
CA ALA A 136 -1.29 -19.91 -0.51
C ALA A 136 -1.85 -20.50 0.79
N THR A 137 -2.89 -19.87 1.34
CA THR A 137 -3.57 -20.30 2.56
C THR A 137 -4.26 -21.66 2.41
N GLU A 138 -4.89 -21.91 1.28
CA GLU A 138 -5.52 -23.20 0.96
C GLU A 138 -4.47 -24.31 0.85
N ARG A 139 -3.33 -24.04 0.18
CA ARG A 139 -2.20 -24.98 0.14
C ARG A 139 -1.62 -25.25 1.52
N ALA A 140 -1.38 -24.20 2.31
CA ALA A 140 -0.89 -24.35 3.69
C ALA A 140 -1.84 -25.17 4.55
N SER A 141 -3.14 -24.89 4.48
CA SER A 141 -4.18 -25.64 5.20
C SER A 141 -4.19 -27.11 4.82
N SER A 142 -4.04 -27.41 3.52
CA SER A 142 -3.98 -28.80 3.02
C SER A 142 -2.71 -29.52 3.47
N GLN A 143 -1.56 -28.84 3.47
CA GLN A 143 -0.26 -29.43 3.86
C GLN A 143 -0.15 -29.71 5.36
N THR A 144 -0.67 -28.80 6.18
CA THR A 144 -0.58 -28.90 7.64
C THR A 144 -1.76 -29.62 8.27
N GLY A 145 -2.86 -29.81 7.54
CA GLY A 145 -4.13 -30.30 8.08
C GLY A 145 -4.84 -29.29 8.99
N THR A 146 -4.41 -28.02 8.97
CA THR A 146 -4.88 -26.95 9.85
C THR A 146 -5.72 -25.95 9.05
N PRO A 147 -7.00 -25.71 9.38
CA PRO A 147 -7.86 -24.79 8.63
C PRO A 147 -7.49 -23.34 8.94
N ILE A 148 -6.64 -22.75 8.12
CA ILE A 148 -6.15 -21.38 8.26
C ILE A 148 -7.11 -20.42 7.54
N GLU A 149 -7.36 -19.26 8.14
CA GLU A 149 -8.16 -18.16 7.56
C GLU A 149 -7.35 -16.87 7.53
N LEU A 150 -7.45 -16.13 6.44
CA LEU A 150 -6.90 -14.78 6.30
C LEU A 150 -8.00 -13.72 6.19
N HIS A 151 -7.69 -12.55 6.76
CA HIS A 151 -8.57 -11.40 6.73
C HIS A 151 -7.78 -10.15 6.30
N ARG A 152 -8.32 -9.41 5.32
CA ARG A 152 -7.79 -8.12 4.87
C ARG A 152 -8.43 -7.00 5.69
N ASN A 153 -7.92 -6.79 6.90
CA ASN A 153 -8.28 -5.70 7.81
C ASN A 153 -7.03 -5.20 8.53
N ASN A 154 -7.15 -4.19 9.35
CA ASN A 154 -6.00 -3.57 10.03
C ASN A 154 -5.98 -3.75 11.54
N VAL A 155 -7.02 -4.28 12.15
CA VAL A 155 -7.15 -4.29 13.60
C VAL A 155 -7.87 -5.53 14.12
N ASP A 156 -7.52 -5.97 15.34
CA ASP A 156 -8.24 -7.04 16.06
C ASP A 156 -9.33 -6.52 17.01
N GLY A 157 -9.44 -5.21 17.20
CA GLY A 157 -10.31 -4.59 18.18
C GLY A 157 -9.91 -4.85 19.64
N LYS A 158 -8.68 -5.30 19.89
CA LYS A 158 -8.14 -5.64 21.22
C LYS A 158 -6.83 -4.91 21.52
N GLY A 159 -6.39 -4.04 20.61
CA GLY A 159 -5.18 -3.22 20.73
C GLY A 159 -4.08 -3.55 19.75
N SER A 160 -4.24 -4.58 18.90
CA SER A 160 -3.29 -4.87 17.83
C SER A 160 -3.71 -4.19 16.52
N CYS A 161 -2.72 -3.67 15.81
CA CYS A 161 -2.91 -3.01 14.52
C CYS A 161 -1.78 -3.38 13.57
N TRP A 162 -2.12 -3.69 12.33
CA TRP A 162 -1.18 -4.03 11.24
C TRP A 162 -1.46 -3.21 9.99
N GLY A 163 -0.51 -3.23 9.05
CA GLY A 163 -0.43 -2.25 7.97
C GLY A 163 -1.19 -2.59 6.69
N THR A 164 -1.55 -1.55 5.99
CA THR A 164 -1.74 -1.51 4.55
C THR A 164 -1.01 -0.26 4.09
N HIS A 165 0.11 -0.44 3.41
CA HIS A 165 1.02 0.64 3.08
C HIS A 165 0.93 0.99 1.60
N GLU A 166 1.25 2.23 1.30
CA GLU A 166 1.35 2.74 -0.05
C GLU A 166 2.78 3.26 -0.25
N ASN A 167 3.33 3.03 -1.43
CA ASN A 167 4.67 3.46 -1.78
C ASN A 167 4.62 4.25 -3.09
N TYR A 168 5.30 5.40 -3.10
CA TYR A 168 5.34 6.29 -4.25
C TYR A 168 6.78 6.74 -4.50
N MET A 169 7.23 6.64 -5.75
CA MET A 169 8.45 7.30 -6.17
C MET A 169 8.17 8.79 -6.42
N MET A 170 8.95 9.66 -5.83
CA MET A 170 8.86 11.12 -6.01
C MET A 170 10.23 11.76 -6.12
N ALA A 171 10.28 12.95 -6.73
CA ALA A 171 11.52 13.71 -6.88
C ALA A 171 12.11 14.07 -5.51
N ARG A 172 13.39 13.75 -5.30
CA ARG A 172 14.12 14.06 -4.05
C ARG A 172 14.36 15.56 -3.89
N ALA A 173 14.33 16.32 -4.97
CA ALA A 173 14.49 17.78 -4.97
C ALA A 173 13.36 18.51 -4.20
N VAL A 174 12.16 17.92 -4.11
CA VAL A 174 11.05 18.50 -3.32
C VAL A 174 11.43 18.55 -1.85
N PRO A 175 11.38 19.72 -1.18
CA PRO A 175 11.68 19.84 0.25
C PRO A 175 10.75 18.94 1.08
N PHE A 176 11.33 18.12 1.96
CA PHE A 176 10.53 17.17 2.75
C PHE A 176 9.54 17.85 3.70
N ASP A 177 9.81 19.09 4.12
CA ASP A 177 8.86 19.89 4.89
C ASP A 177 7.57 20.17 4.12
N GLN A 178 7.68 20.55 2.84
CA GLN A 178 6.50 20.76 1.96
C GLN A 178 5.72 19.45 1.78
N VAL A 179 6.42 18.31 1.60
CA VAL A 179 5.79 16.98 1.58
C VAL A 179 5.03 16.74 2.88
N THR A 180 5.66 16.98 4.01
CA THR A 180 5.05 16.81 5.34
C THR A 180 3.80 17.65 5.50
N ARG A 181 3.83 18.92 5.16
CA ARG A 181 2.71 19.85 5.32
C ARG A 181 1.53 19.46 4.42
N LEU A 182 1.75 19.29 3.12
CA LEU A 182 0.68 18.97 2.16
C LEU A 182 0.09 17.59 2.42
N MET A 183 0.94 16.57 2.61
CA MET A 183 0.46 15.21 2.81
C MET A 183 -0.22 15.02 4.17
N THR A 184 0.12 15.80 5.20
CA THR A 184 -0.63 15.81 6.47
C THR A 184 -2.08 16.20 6.23
N LEU A 185 -2.35 17.29 5.50
CA LEU A 185 -3.72 17.70 5.16
C LEU A 185 -4.47 16.60 4.43
N HIS A 186 -3.83 15.98 3.45
CA HIS A 186 -4.42 14.92 2.65
C HIS A 186 -4.73 13.67 3.47
N PHE A 187 -3.75 13.15 4.21
CA PHE A 187 -3.90 11.89 4.94
C PHE A 187 -4.85 11.97 6.12
N VAL A 188 -4.94 13.14 6.77
CA VAL A 188 -5.95 13.40 7.80
C VAL A 188 -7.36 13.34 7.23
N THR A 189 -7.57 13.89 6.03
CA THR A 189 -8.91 14.20 5.52
C THR A 189 -9.43 13.23 4.46
N ARG A 190 -8.57 12.50 3.72
CA ARG A 190 -9.00 11.56 2.67
C ARG A 190 -9.81 10.37 3.20
N GLN A 191 -9.76 10.08 4.49
CA GLN A 191 -10.54 8.99 5.08
C GLN A 191 -12.06 9.17 4.94
N ILE A 192 -12.56 10.38 4.65
CA ILE A 192 -13.98 10.62 4.37
C ILE A 192 -14.51 9.83 3.16
N TYR A 193 -13.65 9.50 2.19
CA TYR A 193 -13.98 8.68 1.04
C TYR A 193 -13.11 7.40 0.92
N ALA A 194 -11.95 7.34 1.57
CA ALA A 194 -11.02 6.22 1.51
C ALA A 194 -11.02 5.32 2.75
N GLY A 195 -11.77 5.66 3.79
CA GLY A 195 -11.93 4.83 4.98
C GLY A 195 -12.66 3.52 4.66
N SER A 196 -12.27 2.42 5.32
CA SER A 196 -12.89 1.09 5.14
C SER A 196 -13.89 0.71 6.23
N GLY A 197 -14.08 1.58 7.21
CA GLY A 197 -15.04 1.39 8.30
C GLY A 197 -14.61 0.39 9.38
N ARG A 198 -15.00 0.68 10.63
CA ARG A 198 -14.69 -0.15 11.78
C ARG A 198 -15.77 -0.07 12.87
N VAL A 199 -16.07 -1.23 13.47
CA VAL A 199 -16.89 -1.30 14.70
C VAL A 199 -15.99 -1.09 15.93
N GLY A 200 -16.39 -0.17 16.80
CA GLY A 200 -15.64 0.22 18.00
C GLY A 200 -14.79 1.46 17.78
N ILE A 201 -14.65 2.25 18.84
CA ILE A 201 -13.86 3.48 18.92
C ILE A 201 -12.80 3.30 20.00
N GLY A 202 -11.60 3.83 19.77
CA GLY A 202 -10.42 3.58 20.58
C GLY A 202 -9.65 2.34 20.12
N GLU A 203 -8.37 2.24 20.46
CA GLU A 203 -7.50 1.14 20.02
C GLU A 203 -8.04 -0.24 20.38
N ARG A 204 -8.66 -0.37 21.55
CA ARG A 204 -9.23 -1.63 22.06
C ARG A 204 -10.74 -1.70 21.93
N SER A 205 -11.34 -0.81 21.10
CA SER A 205 -12.79 -0.66 20.99
C SER A 205 -13.44 -0.39 22.35
N GLU A 206 -12.84 0.49 23.15
CA GLU A 206 -13.25 0.81 24.52
C GLU A 206 -14.63 1.46 24.54
N MET A 207 -14.95 2.24 23.51
CA MET A 207 -16.26 2.86 23.38
C MET A 207 -17.07 2.19 22.26
N PRO A 208 -18.36 1.92 22.50
CA PRO A 208 -19.30 1.51 21.47
C PRO A 208 -19.42 2.57 20.39
N GLY A 209 -19.37 2.17 19.11
CA GLY A 209 -19.51 3.09 17.99
C GLY A 209 -19.13 2.47 16.67
N TYR A 210 -19.18 3.30 15.64
CA TYR A 210 -18.67 3.01 14.31
C TYR A 210 -17.85 4.21 13.85
N GLN A 211 -16.77 3.97 13.10
CA GLN A 211 -15.90 5.02 12.61
C GLN A 211 -15.46 4.78 11.15
N LEU A 212 -14.96 5.82 10.49
CA LEU A 212 -14.61 5.80 9.07
C LEU A 212 -13.37 4.96 8.79
N SER A 213 -12.33 5.11 9.61
CA SER A 213 -11.03 4.47 9.41
C SER A 213 -10.80 3.34 10.41
N GLN A 214 -10.10 2.29 9.97
CA GLN A 214 -9.62 1.25 10.88
C GLN A 214 -8.39 1.66 11.67
N ARG A 215 -7.55 2.54 11.12
CA ARG A 215 -6.23 2.87 11.66
C ARG A 215 -6.15 4.19 12.43
N ALA A 216 -7.17 5.05 12.33
CA ALA A 216 -7.12 6.40 12.90
C ALA A 216 -6.72 6.42 14.39
N ASP A 217 -7.34 5.57 15.22
CA ASP A 217 -7.06 5.52 16.67
C ASP A 217 -5.64 5.08 17.04
N TYR A 218 -4.88 4.54 16.06
CA TYR A 218 -3.50 4.08 16.25
C TYR A 218 -2.45 5.09 15.74
N ILE A 219 -2.88 6.29 15.35
CA ILE A 219 -2.00 7.37 14.90
C ILE A 219 -1.75 8.30 16.08
N HIS A 220 -0.48 8.44 16.49
CA HIS A 220 -0.10 9.17 17.69
C HIS A 220 0.91 10.29 17.47
N ALA A 221 1.48 10.41 16.27
CA ALA A 221 2.46 11.43 15.94
C ALA A 221 2.17 12.08 14.59
N LYS A 222 2.57 13.36 14.39
CA LYS A 222 2.49 14.01 13.09
C LYS A 222 3.54 13.43 12.13
N VAL A 223 4.79 13.29 12.59
CA VAL A 223 5.93 12.88 11.77
C VAL A 223 6.84 11.95 12.58
N GLY A 224 7.29 10.87 11.98
CA GLY A 224 8.19 9.93 12.66
C GLY A 224 8.68 8.77 11.80
N LEU A 225 9.70 8.07 12.30
CA LEU A 225 10.32 6.92 11.64
C LEU A 225 9.61 5.59 11.98
N GLN A 226 8.86 5.55 13.06
CA GLN A 226 8.23 4.35 13.60
C GLN A 226 7.09 3.86 12.72
N THR A 227 6.91 2.54 12.64
CA THR A 227 5.80 1.91 11.90
C THR A 227 4.90 1.07 12.80
N THR A 228 5.38 0.63 13.95
CA THR A 228 4.69 -0.31 14.85
C THR A 228 4.09 0.38 16.06
N PHE A 229 4.80 1.32 16.67
CA PHE A 229 4.35 2.09 17.84
C PHE A 229 4.44 3.59 17.52
N GLU A 230 3.64 4.41 18.20
CA GLU A 230 3.62 5.86 17.98
C GLU A 230 3.57 6.22 16.48
N ARG A 231 2.69 5.52 15.76
CA ARG A 231 2.59 5.63 14.30
C ARG A 231 2.33 7.06 13.88
N PRO A 232 3.16 7.61 12.97
CA PRO A 232 2.97 8.96 12.48
C PRO A 232 1.98 9.03 11.31
N ILE A 233 1.44 10.23 11.10
CA ILE A 233 0.73 10.57 9.85
C ILE A 233 1.72 10.52 8.67
N ILE A 234 2.91 11.10 8.86
CA ILE A 234 3.97 11.12 7.85
C ILE A 234 5.12 10.24 8.32
N ASN A 235 5.33 9.12 7.64
CA ASN A 235 6.48 8.26 7.88
C ASN A 235 7.73 8.83 7.19
N THR A 236 8.85 8.84 7.91
CA THR A 236 10.11 9.45 7.44
C THR A 236 11.15 8.43 6.99
N ARG A 237 10.83 7.14 6.86
CA ARG A 237 11.76 6.17 6.28
C ARG A 237 12.20 6.62 4.89
N ASP A 238 13.50 6.70 4.69
CA ASP A 238 14.11 7.05 3.41
C ASP A 238 14.98 5.89 2.90
N GLU A 239 14.36 4.74 2.76
CA GLU A 239 14.99 3.58 2.13
C GLU A 239 15.03 3.78 0.63
N SER A 240 16.22 3.65 0.07
CA SER A 240 16.42 3.80 -1.36
C SER A 240 16.09 2.49 -2.08
N HIS A 241 14.90 2.41 -2.63
CA HIS A 241 14.54 1.38 -3.61
C HIS A 241 14.49 1.96 -5.04
N ALA A 242 15.03 3.16 -5.21
CA ALA A 242 15.12 3.90 -6.46
C ALA A 242 16.53 4.50 -6.63
N THR A 243 16.72 5.37 -7.63
CA THR A 243 17.96 6.12 -7.84
C THR A 243 18.11 7.26 -6.85
N ASP A 244 19.29 7.88 -6.77
CA ASP A 244 19.56 9.01 -5.89
C ASP A 244 18.72 10.26 -6.21
N GLU A 245 18.17 10.35 -7.42
CA GLU A 245 17.31 11.46 -7.86
C GLU A 245 15.90 11.38 -7.26
N TYR A 246 15.50 10.20 -6.78
CA TYR A 246 14.17 9.93 -6.28
C TYR A 246 14.20 9.38 -4.86
N ARG A 247 13.14 9.66 -4.10
CA ARG A 247 12.84 9.02 -2.82
C ARG A 247 11.60 8.17 -2.91
N ARG A 248 11.49 7.22 -2.03
CA ARG A 248 10.26 6.47 -1.78
C ARG A 248 9.47 7.18 -0.68
N LEU A 249 8.31 7.76 -0.98
CA LEU A 249 7.37 8.14 0.06
C LEU A 249 6.65 6.88 0.54
N HIS A 250 6.87 6.52 1.80
CA HIS A 250 6.24 5.39 2.47
C HIS A 250 5.06 5.86 3.31
N VAL A 251 3.84 5.45 2.97
CA VAL A 251 2.59 5.89 3.60
C VAL A 251 1.99 4.74 4.38
N ILE A 252 1.80 4.95 5.69
CA ILE A 252 1.37 3.90 6.62
C ILE A 252 -0.03 4.13 7.21
N VAL A 253 -0.71 5.21 6.86
CA VAL A 253 -2.00 5.59 7.48
C VAL A 253 -3.22 5.02 6.77
N GLY A 254 -3.06 4.41 5.60
CA GLY A 254 -4.16 3.89 4.78
C GLY A 254 -4.84 2.68 5.40
N ASP A 255 -6.14 2.55 5.14
CA ASP A 255 -6.94 1.38 5.51
C ASP A 255 -6.83 0.25 4.47
N ALA A 256 -7.07 -0.98 4.90
CA ALA A 256 -7.21 -2.17 4.06
C ALA A 256 -8.59 -2.18 3.36
N ASN A 257 -8.68 -1.53 2.22
CA ASN A 257 -9.90 -1.46 1.44
C ASN A 257 -10.18 -2.78 0.70
N ARG A 258 -11.46 -3.16 0.65
CA ARG A 258 -11.97 -4.25 -0.19
C ARG A 258 -12.56 -3.74 -1.51
N MET A 259 -12.98 -2.46 -1.56
CA MET A 259 -13.58 -1.85 -2.73
C MET A 259 -12.52 -1.19 -3.62
N ASP A 260 -12.69 -1.29 -4.94
CA ASP A 260 -11.77 -0.73 -5.93
C ASP A 260 -11.73 0.80 -5.89
N VAL A 261 -12.89 1.48 -5.85
CA VAL A 261 -12.97 2.95 -5.96
C VAL A 261 -12.23 3.67 -4.83
N PRO A 262 -12.42 3.36 -3.53
CA PRO A 262 -11.64 3.98 -2.46
C PRO A 262 -10.14 3.76 -2.62
N GLN A 263 -9.74 2.60 -3.15
CA GLN A 263 -8.33 2.27 -3.35
C GLN A 263 -7.71 3.06 -4.51
N VAL A 264 -8.42 3.18 -5.65
CA VAL A 264 -7.98 4.06 -6.76
C VAL A 264 -7.88 5.50 -6.31
N LEU A 265 -8.87 5.99 -5.56
CA LEU A 265 -8.85 7.34 -5.01
C LEU A 265 -7.67 7.55 -4.05
N LYS A 266 -7.43 6.60 -3.16
CA LYS A 266 -6.30 6.63 -2.22
C LYS A 266 -4.97 6.80 -2.95
N LEU A 267 -4.71 5.96 -3.97
CA LEU A 267 -3.49 5.98 -4.75
C LEU A 267 -3.42 7.18 -5.72
N GLY A 268 -4.49 7.42 -6.45
CA GLY A 268 -4.52 8.42 -7.50
C GLY A 268 -4.48 9.86 -6.97
N THR A 269 -5.25 10.18 -5.93
CA THR A 269 -5.25 11.53 -5.35
C THR A 269 -3.93 11.86 -4.66
N THR A 270 -3.31 10.87 -4.00
CA THR A 270 -1.96 11.01 -3.44
C THR A 270 -0.95 11.30 -4.56
N SER A 271 -1.00 10.53 -5.66
CA SER A 271 -0.11 10.76 -6.80
C SER A 271 -0.28 12.15 -7.41
N MET A 272 -1.50 12.65 -7.56
CA MET A 272 -1.76 14.00 -8.07
C MET A 272 -1.24 15.10 -7.13
N LEU A 273 -1.29 14.89 -5.82
CA LEU A 273 -0.73 15.84 -4.86
C LEU A 273 0.81 15.81 -4.81
N LEU A 274 1.42 14.66 -5.05
CA LEU A 274 2.86 14.58 -5.25
C LEU A 274 3.29 15.30 -6.55
N TRP A 275 2.50 15.16 -7.61
CA TRP A 275 2.70 15.94 -8.83
C TRP A 275 2.58 17.45 -8.58
N LEU A 276 1.59 17.88 -7.81
CA LEU A 276 1.45 19.29 -7.39
C LEU A 276 2.71 19.80 -6.69
N LEU A 277 3.28 19.02 -5.75
CA LEU A 277 4.52 19.36 -5.04
C LEU A 277 5.72 19.50 -5.99
N GLU A 278 5.79 18.66 -7.01
CA GLU A 278 6.89 18.62 -7.97
C GLU A 278 6.84 19.79 -8.99
N HIS A 279 5.65 20.39 -9.22
CA HIS A 279 5.43 21.37 -10.29
C HIS A 279 4.90 22.74 -9.82
N ALA A 280 4.64 22.93 -8.51
CA ALA A 280 4.11 24.19 -7.98
C ALA A 280 5.01 25.38 -8.31
N ASP A 281 6.33 25.23 -8.15
CA ASP A 281 7.31 26.30 -8.44
C ASP A 281 7.34 26.65 -9.95
N GLU A 282 7.29 25.64 -10.82
CA GLU A 282 7.24 25.83 -12.27
C GLU A 282 5.99 26.60 -12.70
N ALA A 283 4.86 26.31 -12.08
CA ALA A 283 3.59 27.00 -12.31
C ALA A 283 3.55 28.42 -11.71
N GLY A 284 4.50 28.79 -10.87
CA GLY A 284 4.45 30.02 -10.09
C GLY A 284 3.33 30.01 -9.03
N PHE A 285 2.92 28.83 -8.59
CA PHE A 285 1.91 28.67 -7.54
C PHE A 285 2.54 28.85 -6.15
N ASP A 286 2.02 29.79 -5.36
CA ASP A 286 2.50 30.03 -3.99
C ASP A 286 2.03 28.93 -3.04
N LEU A 287 2.75 27.80 -3.08
CA LEU A 287 2.48 26.62 -2.26
C LEU A 287 2.56 26.95 -0.75
N ASN A 288 3.49 27.81 -0.33
CA ASN A 288 3.65 28.12 1.09
C ASN A 288 2.45 28.92 1.62
N ALA A 289 1.99 29.95 0.88
CA ALA A 289 0.79 30.68 1.27
C ALA A 289 -0.45 29.77 1.32
N PHE A 290 -0.58 28.86 0.35
CA PHE A 290 -1.65 27.87 0.34
C PHE A 290 -1.62 26.95 1.56
N LEU A 291 -0.43 26.46 1.96
CA LEU A 291 -0.25 25.60 3.12
C LEU A 291 -0.48 26.35 4.43
N ASP A 292 -0.05 27.62 4.53
CA ASP A 292 -0.25 28.47 5.72
C ASP A 292 -1.75 28.72 5.98
N GLU A 293 -2.55 28.83 4.91
CA GLU A 293 -4.00 28.99 5.04
C GLU A 293 -4.68 27.75 5.66
N LEU A 294 -4.18 26.55 5.40
CA LEU A 294 -4.84 25.29 5.72
C LEU A 294 -4.18 24.50 6.86
N GLU A 295 -3.08 24.97 7.43
CA GLU A 295 -2.36 24.24 8.46
C GLU A 295 -3.25 23.92 9.66
N LEU A 296 -3.37 22.62 10.00
CA LEU A 296 -4.14 22.15 11.14
C LEU A 296 -3.42 22.48 12.45
N ALA A 297 -4.16 22.97 13.46
CA ALA A 297 -3.62 23.26 14.78
C ALA A 297 -3.17 21.97 15.51
N ASP A 298 -3.93 20.90 15.38
CA ASP A 298 -3.63 19.56 15.91
C ASP A 298 -3.94 18.49 14.85
N PRO A 299 -2.98 18.13 14.01
CA PRO A 299 -3.20 17.11 12.98
C PRO A 299 -3.52 15.71 13.53
N VAL A 300 -2.95 15.33 14.67
CA VAL A 300 -3.19 14.01 15.28
C VAL A 300 -4.62 13.93 15.84
N GLY A 301 -5.04 14.95 16.60
CA GLY A 301 -6.42 15.05 17.04
C GLY A 301 -7.40 15.10 15.89
N ALA A 302 -7.05 15.79 14.78
CA ALA A 302 -7.88 15.87 13.60
C ALA A 302 -8.08 14.50 12.90
N VAL A 303 -7.07 13.60 12.87
CA VAL A 303 -7.25 12.23 12.36
C VAL A 303 -8.37 11.52 13.10
N HIS A 304 -8.38 11.60 14.43
CA HIS A 304 -9.38 10.95 15.28
C HIS A 304 -10.76 11.59 15.10
N ILE A 305 -10.82 12.94 15.12
CA ILE A 305 -12.08 13.68 14.95
C ILE A 305 -12.75 13.31 13.62
N VAL A 306 -11.99 13.32 12.50
CA VAL A 306 -12.54 12.98 11.19
C VAL A 306 -13.02 11.53 11.15
N SER A 307 -12.26 10.58 11.73
CA SER A 307 -12.65 9.17 11.74
C SER A 307 -13.93 8.91 12.53
N HIS A 308 -14.11 9.58 13.64
CA HIS A 308 -15.25 9.37 14.53
C HIS A 308 -16.53 10.10 14.07
N ASP A 309 -16.42 11.04 13.14
CA ASP A 309 -17.54 11.81 12.64
C ASP A 309 -18.17 11.20 11.37
N LEU A 310 -19.27 10.47 11.56
CA LEU A 310 -20.05 9.93 10.46
C LEU A 310 -20.87 11.01 9.71
N THR A 311 -20.95 12.23 10.23
CA THR A 311 -21.66 13.32 9.56
C THR A 311 -20.81 14.01 8.50
N LEU A 312 -19.49 13.84 8.54
CA LEU A 312 -18.49 14.50 7.70
C LEU A 312 -18.49 16.04 7.83
N ASP A 313 -18.91 16.56 8.98
CA ASP A 313 -19.11 18.00 9.21
C ASP A 313 -18.34 18.53 10.42
N ALA A 314 -17.54 17.69 11.07
CA ALA A 314 -16.74 18.08 12.22
C ALA A 314 -15.81 19.24 11.90
N ALA A 315 -15.83 20.26 12.76
CA ALA A 315 -14.93 21.39 12.68
C ALA A 315 -13.50 20.99 13.05
N LEU A 316 -12.55 21.36 12.21
CA LEU A 316 -11.11 21.16 12.41
C LEU A 316 -10.44 22.51 12.63
N PRO A 317 -9.85 22.77 13.81
CA PRO A 317 -9.16 24.01 14.11
C PRO A 317 -7.90 24.19 13.22
N LEU A 318 -7.74 25.38 12.68
CA LEU A 318 -6.55 25.79 11.92
C LEU A 318 -5.54 26.52 12.81
N ALA A 319 -4.26 26.44 12.46
CA ALA A 319 -3.18 27.10 13.19
C ALA A 319 -3.31 28.65 13.20
N ASN A 320 -3.97 29.22 12.19
CA ASN A 320 -4.28 30.66 12.08
C ASN A 320 -5.47 31.11 12.93
N GLY A 321 -6.09 30.22 13.72
CA GLY A 321 -7.25 30.49 14.58
C GLY A 321 -8.60 30.37 13.88
N GLY A 322 -8.63 29.99 12.59
CA GLY A 322 -9.86 29.66 11.85
C GLY A 322 -10.29 28.21 12.08
N GLU A 323 -11.36 27.81 11.40
CA GLU A 323 -11.86 26.45 11.36
C GLU A 323 -12.16 26.02 9.94
N THR A 324 -12.07 24.73 9.68
CA THR A 324 -12.38 24.11 8.38
C THR A 324 -13.06 22.75 8.60
N THR A 325 -13.32 22.00 7.53
CA THR A 325 -13.79 20.61 7.60
C THR A 325 -12.91 19.73 6.70
N ALA A 326 -12.92 18.42 6.92
CA ALA A 326 -12.19 17.47 6.07
C ALA A 326 -12.58 17.61 4.58
N TRP A 327 -13.88 17.81 4.31
CA TRP A 327 -14.37 18.01 2.96
C TRP A 327 -13.84 19.28 2.30
N LEU A 328 -13.81 20.41 3.02
CA LEU A 328 -13.28 21.66 2.50
C LEU A 328 -11.79 21.59 2.20
N ILE A 329 -11.01 20.92 3.06
CA ILE A 329 -9.58 20.67 2.78
C ILE A 329 -9.43 19.88 1.49
N GLN A 330 -10.14 18.76 1.31
CA GLN A 330 -10.05 17.95 0.10
C GLN A 330 -10.50 18.71 -1.15
N LEU A 331 -11.52 19.56 -1.05
CA LEU A 331 -11.95 20.45 -2.13
C LEU A 331 -10.82 21.42 -2.53
N LYS A 332 -10.18 22.07 -1.55
CA LYS A 332 -9.09 23.03 -1.80
C LYS A 332 -7.85 22.33 -2.37
N LEU A 333 -7.52 21.13 -1.90
CA LEU A 333 -6.43 20.33 -2.46
C LEU A 333 -6.69 20.01 -3.94
N ARG A 334 -7.91 19.57 -4.29
CA ARG A 334 -8.30 19.32 -5.68
C ARG A 334 -8.25 20.59 -6.52
N GLN A 335 -8.72 21.74 -5.99
CA GLN A 335 -8.65 23.02 -6.67
C GLN A 335 -7.21 23.48 -6.93
N ALA A 336 -6.28 23.27 -5.99
CA ALA A 336 -4.87 23.57 -6.19
C ALA A 336 -4.25 22.75 -7.34
N VAL A 337 -4.58 21.45 -7.43
CA VAL A 337 -4.16 20.60 -8.57
C VAL A 337 -4.70 21.18 -9.89
N TYR A 338 -5.99 21.54 -9.95
CA TYR A 338 -6.58 22.14 -11.15
C TYR A 338 -5.90 23.46 -11.53
N GLN A 339 -5.62 24.31 -10.53
CA GLN A 339 -4.98 25.62 -10.77
C GLN A 339 -3.57 25.44 -11.34
N VAL A 340 -2.75 24.56 -10.76
CA VAL A 340 -1.39 24.31 -11.24
C VAL A 340 -1.42 23.67 -12.62
N ALA A 341 -2.31 22.71 -12.86
CA ALA A 341 -2.49 22.07 -14.15
C ALA A 341 -2.88 23.10 -15.25
N ALA A 342 -3.83 23.97 -14.95
CA ALA A 342 -4.25 25.01 -15.88
C ALA A 342 -3.15 26.04 -16.20
N LEU A 343 -2.26 26.32 -15.22
CA LEU A 343 -1.12 27.22 -15.42
C LEU A 343 -0.02 26.61 -16.30
N ILE A 344 0.19 25.28 -16.21
CA ILE A 344 1.23 24.59 -16.99
C ILE A 344 0.76 24.29 -18.42
N ASP A 345 -0.40 23.64 -18.58
CA ASP A 345 -0.84 23.10 -19.87
C ASP A 345 -2.05 23.83 -20.47
N GLY A 346 -2.55 24.85 -19.77
CA GLY A 346 -3.74 25.58 -20.18
C GLY A 346 -5.03 24.80 -19.93
N THR A 347 -6.13 25.35 -20.41
CA THR A 347 -7.47 24.77 -20.27
C THR A 347 -8.14 24.60 -21.64
N ASP A 348 -9.04 23.65 -21.72
CA ASP A 348 -9.94 23.51 -22.86
C ASP A 348 -11.04 24.59 -22.87
N THR A 349 -11.97 24.51 -23.83
CA THR A 349 -13.09 25.47 -23.97
C THR A 349 -14.11 25.40 -22.84
N SER A 350 -14.09 24.34 -22.02
CA SER A 350 -14.94 24.19 -20.84
C SER A 350 -14.29 24.72 -19.54
N GLY A 351 -13.00 25.08 -19.62
CA GLY A 351 -12.19 25.49 -18.47
C GLY A 351 -11.53 24.32 -17.73
N GLU A 352 -11.64 23.08 -18.24
CA GLU A 352 -10.93 21.93 -17.72
C GLU A 352 -9.47 21.95 -18.16
N PRO A 353 -8.50 21.60 -17.27
CA PRO A 353 -7.12 21.39 -17.67
C PRO A 353 -7.00 20.33 -18.77
N ALA A 354 -6.05 20.48 -19.66
CA ALA A 354 -5.78 19.54 -20.74
C ALA A 354 -5.06 18.29 -20.19
N TRP A 355 -5.80 17.43 -19.47
CA TRP A 355 -5.23 16.23 -18.84
C TRP A 355 -4.50 15.33 -19.86
N PRO A 356 -3.25 14.90 -19.58
CA PRO A 356 -2.38 14.26 -20.58
C PRO A 356 -2.80 12.84 -20.96
N ASP A 357 -3.53 12.17 -20.10
CA ASP A 357 -3.89 10.76 -20.27
C ASP A 357 -5.23 10.41 -19.61
N LYS A 358 -5.76 9.25 -20.00
CA LYS A 358 -7.06 8.76 -19.53
C LYS A 358 -7.07 8.47 -18.02
N SER A 359 -5.98 7.95 -17.46
CA SER A 359 -5.91 7.61 -16.04
C SER A 359 -6.02 8.87 -15.18
N THR A 360 -5.29 9.94 -15.56
CA THR A 360 -5.36 11.24 -14.90
C THR A 360 -6.77 11.83 -14.97
N THR A 361 -7.37 11.85 -16.17
CA THR A 361 -8.76 12.30 -16.35
C THR A 361 -9.71 11.51 -15.46
N SER A 362 -9.57 10.18 -15.41
CA SER A 362 -10.44 9.31 -14.62
C SER A 362 -10.28 9.56 -13.12
N VAL A 363 -9.05 9.65 -12.61
CA VAL A 363 -8.79 9.94 -11.19
C VAL A 363 -9.36 11.29 -10.79
N MET A 364 -9.17 12.34 -11.60
CA MET A 364 -9.68 13.68 -11.29
C MET A 364 -11.22 13.73 -11.33
N ALA A 365 -11.86 12.98 -12.22
CA ALA A 365 -13.31 12.81 -12.27
C ALA A 365 -13.82 12.03 -11.05
N MET A 366 -13.17 10.90 -10.70
CA MET A 366 -13.50 10.10 -9.51
C MET A 366 -13.34 10.91 -8.22
N TRP A 367 -12.29 11.75 -8.10
CA TRP A 367 -12.12 12.63 -6.94
C TRP A 367 -13.25 13.64 -6.82
N GLY A 368 -13.68 14.24 -7.95
CA GLY A 368 -14.85 15.11 -7.99
C GLY A 368 -16.13 14.39 -7.57
N GLN A 369 -16.35 13.16 -8.06
CA GLN A 369 -17.50 12.34 -7.68
C GLN A 369 -17.46 11.97 -6.19
N ALA A 370 -16.30 11.61 -5.65
CA ALA A 370 -16.15 11.30 -4.22
C ALA A 370 -16.50 12.50 -3.32
N LEU A 371 -16.11 13.71 -3.73
CA LEU A 371 -16.48 14.93 -3.01
C LEU A 371 -17.99 15.22 -3.11
N ALA A 372 -18.62 14.93 -4.24
CA ALA A 372 -20.08 15.04 -4.40
C ALA A 372 -20.81 14.01 -3.53
N ASP A 373 -20.34 12.76 -3.48
CA ASP A 373 -20.87 11.71 -2.62
C ASP A 373 -20.77 12.13 -1.13
N CYS A 374 -19.62 12.69 -0.71
CA CYS A 374 -19.46 13.22 0.65
C CYS A 374 -20.47 14.34 0.97
N VAL A 375 -20.76 15.24 0.02
CA VAL A 375 -21.79 16.28 0.19
C VAL A 375 -23.17 15.65 0.38
N ALA A 376 -23.52 14.67 -0.47
CA ALA A 376 -24.80 13.97 -0.35
C ALA A 376 -24.95 13.29 1.03
N ILE A 377 -23.87 12.63 1.50
CA ILE A 377 -23.85 11.98 2.82
C ILE A 377 -24.00 13.00 3.96
N ARG A 378 -23.36 14.16 3.87
CA ARG A 378 -23.45 15.23 4.88
C ARG A 378 -24.88 15.76 5.05
N HIS A 379 -25.60 15.90 3.94
CA HIS A 379 -26.97 16.43 3.96
C HIS A 379 -28.03 15.38 4.27
N ALA A 380 -27.68 14.11 4.29
CA ALA A 380 -28.57 13.00 4.58
C ALA A 380 -28.67 12.74 6.09
N ASP A 381 -29.87 12.47 6.59
CA ASP A 381 -30.05 11.91 7.90
C ASP A 381 -29.71 10.41 7.95
N ALA A 382 -29.76 9.81 9.15
CA ALA A 382 -29.38 8.40 9.32
C ALA A 382 -30.29 7.42 8.56
N ASP A 383 -31.56 7.76 8.34
CA ASP A 383 -32.49 6.91 7.60
C ASP A 383 -32.26 7.03 6.08
N GLN A 384 -32.02 8.23 5.61
CA GLN A 384 -31.65 8.50 4.23
C GLN A 384 -30.33 7.77 3.87
N ARG A 385 -29.29 7.84 4.73
CA ARG A 385 -28.01 7.16 4.51
C ARG A 385 -28.16 5.65 4.36
N LEU A 386 -29.14 5.01 5.01
CA LEU A 386 -29.40 3.58 4.86
C LEU A 386 -29.89 3.18 3.46
N THR A 387 -30.31 4.12 2.64
CA THR A 387 -30.88 3.90 1.30
C THR A 387 -30.01 4.48 0.18
N MET A 388 -28.91 5.15 0.48
CA MET A 388 -27.97 5.76 -0.47
C MET A 388 -27.14 4.67 -1.16
N THR A 389 -27.70 4.04 -2.19
CA THR A 389 -27.05 2.91 -2.88
C THR A 389 -25.98 3.37 -3.88
N GLY A 390 -26.15 4.56 -4.48
CA GLY A 390 -25.18 5.13 -5.42
C GLY A 390 -23.87 5.49 -4.73
N GLU A 391 -23.93 6.23 -3.63
CA GLU A 391 -22.77 6.63 -2.84
C GLU A 391 -22.13 5.41 -2.18
N ALA A 392 -22.92 4.49 -1.64
CA ALA A 392 -22.44 3.27 -1.02
C ALA A 392 -21.76 2.31 -2.01
N SER A 393 -22.02 2.43 -3.32
CA SER A 393 -21.28 1.66 -4.33
C SER A 393 -19.83 2.13 -4.51
N ARG A 394 -19.47 3.32 -4.01
CA ARG A 394 -18.15 3.95 -4.13
C ARG A 394 -17.48 4.25 -2.80
N VAL A 395 -18.23 4.30 -1.69
CA VAL A 395 -17.73 4.63 -0.35
C VAL A 395 -17.84 3.42 0.56
N GLU A 396 -16.71 2.77 0.84
CA GLU A 396 -16.68 1.48 1.54
C GLU A 396 -17.25 1.55 2.96
N TRP A 397 -16.81 2.55 3.76
CA TRP A 397 -17.31 2.68 5.13
C TRP A 397 -18.83 2.89 5.16
N LEU A 398 -19.44 3.55 4.17
CA LEU A 398 -20.88 3.74 4.09
C LEU A 398 -21.61 2.44 3.77
N LEU A 399 -21.15 1.65 2.79
CA LEU A 399 -21.73 0.36 2.46
C LEU A 399 -21.70 -0.59 3.64
N LYS A 400 -20.58 -0.65 4.34
CA LYS A 400 -20.38 -1.45 5.54
C LYS A 400 -21.26 -0.97 6.70
N TRP A 401 -21.32 0.34 6.92
CA TRP A 401 -22.20 0.95 7.92
C TRP A 401 -23.67 0.64 7.65
N GLN A 402 -24.14 0.74 6.42
CA GLN A 402 -25.53 0.42 6.06
C GLN A 402 -25.92 -1.00 6.47
N LEU A 403 -25.03 -1.96 6.25
CA LEU A 403 -25.26 -3.35 6.65
C LEU A 403 -25.33 -3.48 8.18
N LEU A 404 -24.33 -2.94 8.85
CA LEU A 404 -24.18 -3.04 10.31
C LEU A 404 -25.27 -2.28 11.05
N GLU A 405 -25.64 -1.09 10.58
CA GLU A 405 -26.70 -0.28 11.19
C GLU A 405 -28.09 -0.94 11.05
N LYS A 406 -28.39 -1.54 9.89
CA LYS A 406 -29.61 -2.34 9.73
C LYS A 406 -29.65 -3.52 10.70
N LEU A 407 -28.52 -4.19 10.91
CA LEU A 407 -28.43 -5.29 11.87
C LEU A 407 -28.55 -4.77 13.31
N ARG A 408 -27.86 -3.67 13.66
CA ARG A 408 -27.93 -3.04 14.97
C ARG A 408 -29.37 -2.66 15.35
N ARG A 409 -30.09 -2.01 14.44
CA ARG A 409 -31.53 -1.66 14.65
C ARG A 409 -32.40 -2.90 14.88
N LYS A 410 -32.13 -3.97 14.14
CA LYS A 410 -32.84 -5.24 14.32
C LYS A 410 -32.55 -5.87 15.69
N ILE A 411 -31.30 -5.76 16.16
CA ILE A 411 -30.88 -6.29 17.48
C ILE A 411 -31.50 -5.50 18.64
N THR A 412 -31.46 -4.18 18.55
CA THR A 412 -31.89 -3.29 19.63
C THR A 412 -33.38 -3.03 19.63
N GLY A 413 -34.10 -3.31 18.53
CA GLY A 413 -35.49 -2.91 18.34
C GLY A 413 -35.68 -1.39 18.21
N ALA A 414 -34.61 -0.61 18.12
CA ALA A 414 -34.64 0.84 18.08
C ALA A 414 -34.97 1.37 16.67
N ALA A 415 -36.04 2.17 16.57
CA ALA A 415 -36.41 2.86 15.34
C ALA A 415 -35.55 4.12 15.09
N THR A 416 -34.91 4.67 16.13
CA THR A 416 -34.04 5.86 16.03
C THR A 416 -32.62 5.53 16.47
N PRO A 417 -31.60 6.11 15.82
CA PRO A 417 -30.23 5.91 16.24
C PRO A 417 -29.96 6.71 17.53
N ASP A 418 -30.06 6.04 18.68
CA ASP A 418 -29.24 6.44 19.81
C ASP A 418 -27.81 5.99 19.46
N ALA A 419 -26.93 6.95 19.22
CA ALA A 419 -25.65 6.73 18.50
C ALA A 419 -24.75 5.67 19.14
N ALA A 420 -24.88 5.41 20.44
CA ALA A 420 -24.02 4.45 21.16
C ALA A 420 -24.70 3.09 21.40
N ASN A 421 -26.04 2.99 21.35
CA ASN A 421 -26.75 1.79 21.78
C ASN A 421 -26.59 0.63 20.78
N GLY A 422 -26.06 -0.50 21.25
CA GLY A 422 -25.96 -1.77 20.53
C GLY A 422 -24.73 -1.91 19.63
N TRP A 423 -23.83 -0.92 19.53
CA TRP A 423 -22.58 -1.05 18.79
C TRP A 423 -21.53 -1.96 19.47
N ASP A 424 -21.73 -2.32 20.73
CA ASP A 424 -20.92 -3.28 21.48
C ASP A 424 -21.33 -4.74 21.24
N ASP A 425 -22.43 -5.00 20.52
CA ASP A 425 -22.92 -6.34 20.24
C ASP A 425 -21.91 -7.18 19.44
N SER A 426 -21.62 -8.37 19.94
CA SER A 426 -20.62 -9.28 19.34
C SER A 426 -20.96 -9.70 17.91
N ARG A 427 -22.25 -9.72 17.53
CA ARG A 427 -22.70 -10.05 16.16
C ARG A 427 -22.24 -9.00 15.14
N LEU A 428 -22.18 -7.72 15.53
CA LEU A 428 -21.67 -6.64 14.68
C LEU A 428 -20.15 -6.83 14.47
N LYS A 429 -19.41 -7.14 15.52
CA LYS A 429 -17.96 -7.41 15.45
C LYS A 429 -17.64 -8.62 14.55
N VAL A 430 -18.48 -9.66 14.62
CA VAL A 430 -18.34 -10.84 13.73
C VAL A 430 -18.59 -10.47 12.26
N ILE A 431 -19.59 -9.65 11.95
CA ILE A 431 -19.86 -9.19 10.58
C ILE A 431 -18.73 -8.28 10.09
N ASP A 432 -18.22 -7.39 10.95
CA ASP A 432 -17.08 -6.54 10.65
C ASP A 432 -15.83 -7.38 10.27
N LEU A 433 -15.50 -8.40 11.07
CA LEU A 433 -14.42 -9.33 10.76
C LEU A 433 -14.66 -10.10 9.46
N LYS A 434 -15.88 -10.64 9.26
CA LYS A 434 -16.25 -11.38 8.05
C LYS A 434 -16.32 -10.50 6.79
N TRP A 435 -16.42 -9.19 6.93
CA TRP A 435 -16.24 -8.26 5.81
C TRP A 435 -14.85 -8.44 5.17
N ALA A 436 -13.86 -8.60 6.00
CA ALA A 436 -12.46 -8.70 5.62
C ALA A 436 -12.00 -10.10 5.18
N ALA A 437 -12.78 -11.16 5.38
CA ALA A 437 -12.39 -12.51 5.06
C ALA A 437 -12.03 -12.65 3.57
N LEU A 438 -10.90 -13.31 3.26
CA LEU A 438 -10.48 -13.57 1.88
C LEU A 438 -11.30 -14.69 1.24
N ASP A 439 -11.60 -15.76 1.99
CA ASP A 439 -12.43 -16.84 1.49
C ASP A 439 -13.83 -16.33 1.14
N SER A 440 -14.18 -16.36 -0.14
CA SER A 440 -15.46 -15.87 -0.65
C SER A 440 -16.68 -16.59 -0.05
N ARG A 441 -16.52 -17.81 0.45
CA ARG A 441 -17.58 -18.58 1.10
C ARG A 441 -18.00 -17.95 2.44
N ASP A 442 -17.03 -17.37 3.16
CA ASP A 442 -17.23 -16.74 4.45
C ASP A 442 -17.31 -15.22 4.39
N SER A 443 -16.78 -14.61 3.34
CA SER A 443 -16.73 -13.17 3.15
C SER A 443 -18.13 -12.54 3.04
N VAL A 444 -18.38 -11.55 3.88
CA VAL A 444 -19.58 -10.71 3.77
C VAL A 444 -19.43 -9.75 2.59
N PHE A 445 -18.22 -9.19 2.38
CA PHE A 445 -17.95 -8.31 1.26
C PHE A 445 -18.20 -9.01 -0.09
N ALA A 446 -17.73 -10.23 -0.29
CA ALA A 446 -17.92 -10.97 -1.52
C ALA A 446 -19.41 -11.10 -1.94
N LYS A 447 -20.32 -11.14 -0.97
CA LYS A 447 -21.78 -11.16 -1.22
C LYS A 447 -22.34 -9.80 -1.63
N LEU A 448 -21.67 -8.71 -1.26
CA LEU A 448 -22.06 -7.34 -1.57
C LEU A 448 -21.27 -6.72 -2.71
N GLU A 449 -20.16 -7.31 -3.09
CA GLU A 449 -19.28 -6.86 -4.18
C GLU A 449 -20.04 -6.54 -5.49
N PRO A 450 -21.06 -7.30 -5.92
CA PRO A 450 -21.85 -6.94 -7.11
C PRO A 450 -22.63 -5.61 -6.99
N ARG A 451 -22.68 -5.01 -5.81
CA ARG A 451 -23.30 -3.69 -5.58
C ARG A 451 -22.28 -2.56 -5.60
N THR A 452 -21.01 -2.86 -5.73
CA THR A 452 -19.93 -1.88 -5.77
C THR A 452 -19.54 -1.55 -7.21
N GLU A 453 -19.04 -0.34 -7.39
CA GLU A 453 -18.44 0.06 -8.65
C GLU A 453 -17.05 -0.59 -8.77
N ARG A 454 -16.83 -1.31 -9.89
CA ARG A 454 -15.60 -2.06 -10.14
C ARG A 454 -14.79 -1.38 -11.24
N VAL A 455 -13.48 -1.35 -11.06
CA VAL A 455 -12.53 -0.83 -12.06
C VAL A 455 -11.75 -1.95 -12.76
N ASN A 456 -11.64 -3.12 -12.13
CA ASN A 456 -10.94 -4.28 -12.67
C ASN A 456 -11.90 -5.45 -12.88
N ALA A 457 -11.79 -6.11 -14.05
CA ALA A 457 -12.56 -7.31 -14.32
C ALA A 457 -11.94 -8.53 -13.61
N ALA A 458 -12.77 -9.51 -13.23
CA ALA A 458 -12.31 -10.73 -12.58
C ALA A 458 -11.26 -11.50 -13.41
N ALA A 459 -11.37 -11.48 -14.74
CA ALA A 459 -10.40 -12.09 -15.64
C ALA A 459 -9.03 -11.40 -15.59
N ASP A 460 -9.00 -10.07 -15.43
CA ASP A 460 -7.75 -9.31 -15.29
C ASP A 460 -7.10 -9.58 -13.95
N LEU A 461 -7.88 -9.64 -12.87
CA LEU A 461 -7.39 -10.04 -11.54
C LEU A 461 -6.76 -11.44 -11.56
N ALA A 462 -7.43 -12.41 -12.18
CA ALA A 462 -6.90 -13.77 -12.30
C ALA A 462 -5.59 -13.80 -13.11
N ARG A 463 -5.51 -13.05 -14.23
CA ARG A 463 -4.28 -12.94 -15.03
C ARG A 463 -3.15 -12.30 -14.23
N ALA A 464 -3.42 -11.23 -13.49
CA ALA A 464 -2.44 -10.50 -12.69
C ALA A 464 -1.88 -11.32 -11.50
N THR A 465 -2.42 -12.50 -11.19
CA THR A 465 -1.79 -13.42 -10.22
C THR A 465 -0.52 -14.08 -10.76
N THR A 466 -0.36 -14.18 -12.08
CA THR A 466 0.75 -14.89 -12.73
C THR A 466 1.54 -14.03 -13.71
N GLU A 467 0.95 -12.97 -14.24
CA GLU A 467 1.59 -12.07 -15.19
C GLU A 467 2.04 -10.78 -14.48
N PRO A 468 3.34 -10.42 -14.56
CA PRO A 468 3.86 -9.18 -13.95
C PRO A 468 3.51 -7.95 -14.79
N PRO A 469 3.57 -6.73 -14.19
CA PRO A 469 3.55 -5.47 -14.93
C PRO A 469 4.63 -5.43 -16.01
N GLU A 470 4.27 -5.02 -17.23
CA GLU A 470 5.20 -5.04 -18.37
C GLU A 470 6.22 -3.89 -18.36
N ASN A 471 5.90 -2.78 -17.66
CA ASN A 471 6.62 -1.51 -17.76
C ASN A 471 7.67 -1.32 -16.66
N THR A 472 7.78 -2.24 -15.69
CA THR A 472 8.67 -2.09 -14.54
C THR A 472 9.63 -3.27 -14.40
N ARG A 473 10.62 -3.12 -13.52
CA ARG A 473 11.58 -4.19 -13.15
C ARG A 473 10.91 -5.44 -12.55
N ALA A 474 9.65 -5.35 -12.13
CA ALA A 474 8.87 -6.49 -11.68
C ALA A 474 8.77 -7.57 -12.77
N TRP A 475 8.71 -7.16 -14.04
CA TRP A 475 8.70 -8.09 -15.16
C TRP A 475 9.96 -8.98 -15.19
N LEU A 476 11.15 -8.35 -15.11
CA LEU A 476 12.41 -9.11 -15.09
C LEU A 476 12.49 -10.02 -13.86
N ARG A 477 12.12 -9.50 -12.67
CA ARG A 477 12.15 -10.26 -11.43
C ARG A 477 11.27 -11.51 -11.50
N ALA A 478 10.03 -11.38 -11.99
CA ALA A 478 9.11 -12.49 -12.17
C ALA A 478 9.63 -13.51 -13.18
N LYS A 479 9.99 -13.06 -14.38
CA LYS A 479 10.37 -13.94 -15.49
C LYS A 479 11.72 -14.61 -15.30
N LEU A 480 12.66 -13.98 -14.57
CA LEU A 480 13.91 -14.60 -14.15
C LEU A 480 13.63 -15.79 -13.21
N VAL A 481 12.78 -15.60 -12.20
CA VAL A 481 12.43 -16.66 -11.24
C VAL A 481 11.62 -17.77 -11.92
N GLU A 482 10.65 -17.44 -12.76
CA GLU A 482 9.85 -18.40 -13.51
C GLU A 482 10.73 -19.34 -14.35
N ARG A 483 11.71 -18.79 -15.05
CA ARG A 483 12.53 -19.56 -16.00
C ARG A 483 13.76 -20.21 -15.38
N PHE A 484 14.42 -19.50 -14.46
CA PHE A 484 15.73 -19.85 -13.94
C PHE A 484 15.80 -19.90 -12.40
N GLY A 485 14.67 -20.09 -11.71
CA GLY A 485 14.60 -19.96 -10.26
C GLY A 485 15.61 -20.82 -9.48
N VAL A 486 15.97 -22.01 -9.98
CA VAL A 486 16.99 -22.88 -9.36
C VAL A 486 18.41 -22.33 -9.43
N GLU A 487 18.70 -21.41 -10.37
CA GLU A 487 19.98 -20.73 -10.54
C GLU A 487 20.02 -19.38 -9.80
N VAL A 488 18.85 -18.83 -9.43
CA VAL A 488 18.72 -17.57 -8.70
C VAL A 488 18.98 -17.83 -7.22
N THR A 489 19.95 -17.12 -6.66
CA THR A 489 20.37 -17.31 -5.25
C THR A 489 19.82 -16.24 -4.32
N ALA A 490 19.65 -15.00 -4.81
CA ALA A 490 19.12 -13.90 -4.02
C ALA A 490 18.40 -12.86 -4.89
N VAL A 491 17.37 -12.25 -4.32
CA VAL A 491 16.56 -11.19 -4.94
C VAL A 491 16.29 -10.10 -3.90
N SER A 492 16.29 -8.84 -4.34
CA SER A 492 15.72 -7.71 -3.61
C SER A 492 14.93 -6.81 -4.55
N TRP A 493 14.41 -5.71 -4.03
CA TRP A 493 13.76 -4.71 -4.88
C TRP A 493 14.70 -4.10 -5.92
N SER A 494 15.99 -4.00 -5.62
CA SER A 494 16.99 -3.31 -6.44
C SER A 494 18.12 -4.21 -6.95
N ARG A 495 18.11 -5.51 -6.66
CA ARG A 495 19.20 -6.42 -7.07
C ARG A 495 18.70 -7.84 -7.34
N LEU A 496 19.30 -8.45 -8.38
CA LEU A 496 19.11 -9.86 -8.73
C LEU A 496 20.47 -10.54 -8.74
N THR A 497 20.58 -11.72 -8.11
CA THR A 497 21.84 -12.48 -8.04
C THR A 497 21.60 -13.92 -8.51
N ALA A 498 22.43 -14.38 -9.46
CA ALA A 498 22.40 -15.73 -9.99
C ALA A 498 23.76 -16.40 -9.88
N ARG A 499 23.74 -17.73 -9.79
CA ARG A 499 24.93 -18.60 -9.79
C ARG A 499 25.21 -19.13 -11.19
N ASP A 500 26.49 -19.28 -11.51
CA ASP A 500 26.93 -20.01 -12.71
C ASP A 500 26.71 -21.52 -12.50
N PRO A 501 25.80 -22.18 -13.24
CA PRO A 501 25.54 -23.61 -13.06
C PRO A 501 26.73 -24.49 -13.48
N ASN A 502 27.67 -23.96 -14.27
CA ASN A 502 28.86 -24.66 -14.71
C ASN A 502 30.06 -24.48 -13.78
N ALA A 503 29.92 -23.67 -12.73
CA ALA A 503 30.98 -23.52 -11.75
C ALA A 503 31.16 -24.82 -10.96
N VAL A 504 32.35 -25.38 -11.03
CA VAL A 504 32.72 -26.57 -10.25
C VAL A 504 32.78 -26.15 -8.78
N ASP A 505 31.97 -26.78 -7.93
CA ASP A 505 32.02 -26.59 -6.48
C ASP A 505 33.45 -26.81 -5.98
N ALA A 506 34.18 -25.73 -5.75
CA ALA A 506 35.44 -25.78 -5.02
C ALA A 506 35.09 -26.00 -3.54
N GLY A 507 34.81 -27.26 -3.18
CA GLY A 507 34.57 -27.81 -1.85
C GLY A 507 33.82 -26.88 -0.90
N GLU A 508 32.84 -27.44 -0.21
CA GLU A 508 31.98 -26.78 0.79
C GLU A 508 32.65 -25.57 1.45
N ALA A 509 32.32 -24.36 1.00
CA ALA A 509 32.59 -23.16 1.76
C ALA A 509 31.70 -23.26 2.99
N THR A 510 32.27 -23.78 4.09
CA THR A 510 31.66 -23.72 5.41
C THR A 510 31.18 -22.29 5.66
N GLU A 511 29.87 -22.12 5.77
CA GLU A 511 29.26 -20.87 6.22
C GLU A 511 29.76 -20.62 7.66
N PHE A 512 30.87 -19.90 7.78
CA PHE A 512 31.33 -19.38 9.05
C PHE A 512 30.55 -18.11 9.38
N TYR A 513 29.48 -18.25 10.14
CA TYR A 513 28.91 -17.16 10.89
C TYR A 513 29.83 -16.83 12.07
N GLY A 514 30.80 -15.98 11.84
CA GLY A 514 31.72 -15.48 12.87
C GLY A 514 31.70 -13.96 12.91
N ASN A 515 31.55 -13.43 14.10
CA ASN A 515 31.62 -12.01 14.44
C ASN A 515 32.72 -11.24 13.72
N ALA A 516 32.37 -10.03 13.26
CA ALA A 516 33.19 -8.87 12.98
C ALA A 516 34.38 -9.06 11.99
N GLY A 517 34.23 -8.55 10.78
CA GLY A 517 35.35 -7.87 10.12
C GLY A 517 36.13 -8.66 9.09
N HIS A 518 35.64 -9.78 8.55
CA HIS A 518 36.26 -10.37 7.34
C HIS A 518 35.26 -10.32 6.18
N MET A 519 35.58 -9.50 5.18
CA MET A 519 34.96 -9.60 3.87
C MET A 519 35.30 -11.00 3.32
N ALA A 520 34.29 -11.86 3.17
CA ALA A 520 34.46 -13.10 2.44
C ALA A 520 35.01 -12.76 1.05
N ALA A 521 35.97 -13.56 0.56
CA ALA A 521 36.46 -13.41 -0.81
C ALA A 521 35.27 -13.43 -1.78
N PRO A 522 35.27 -12.59 -2.83
CA PRO A 522 34.17 -12.56 -3.78
C PRO A 522 34.01 -13.97 -4.36
N ASP A 523 32.80 -14.53 -4.22
CA ASP A 523 32.43 -15.80 -4.84
C ASP A 523 32.40 -15.56 -6.35
N HIS A 524 33.42 -15.97 -7.05
CA HIS A 524 33.59 -15.78 -8.50
C HIS A 524 32.51 -16.49 -9.34
N HIS A 525 31.64 -17.25 -8.67
CA HIS A 525 30.57 -18.01 -9.30
C HIS A 525 29.22 -17.30 -9.25
N LEU A 526 29.14 -16.13 -8.58
CA LEU A 526 27.92 -15.32 -8.48
C LEU A 526 28.02 -14.07 -9.35
N PHE A 527 26.94 -13.72 -10.00
CA PHE A 527 26.78 -12.43 -10.69
C PHE A 527 25.54 -11.72 -10.19
N SER A 528 25.68 -10.42 -9.88
CA SER A 528 24.59 -9.57 -9.44
C SER A 528 24.34 -8.46 -10.45
N LEU A 529 23.07 -8.27 -10.79
CA LEU A 529 22.57 -7.14 -11.60
C LEU A 529 21.91 -6.12 -10.69
N ASP A 530 22.31 -4.86 -10.81
CA ASP A 530 21.60 -3.73 -10.21
C ASP A 530 20.38 -3.40 -11.06
N ILE A 531 19.20 -3.37 -10.41
CA ILE A 531 17.92 -3.01 -10.99
C ILE A 531 17.26 -1.87 -10.22
N SER A 532 18.05 -0.97 -9.62
CA SER A 532 17.59 0.17 -8.82
C SER A 532 16.69 1.13 -9.59
N ASP A 533 16.90 1.27 -10.91
CA ASP A 533 15.94 1.99 -11.76
C ASP A 533 14.71 1.10 -12.02
N PRO A 534 13.54 1.40 -11.42
CA PRO A 534 12.34 0.57 -11.53
C PRO A 534 11.75 0.51 -12.93
N LEU A 535 12.11 1.43 -13.83
CA LEU A 535 11.60 1.53 -15.20
C LEU A 535 12.55 0.95 -16.24
N ALA A 536 13.79 0.63 -15.87
CA ALA A 536 14.81 0.21 -16.82
C ALA A 536 14.67 -1.25 -17.30
N TYR A 537 13.98 -2.11 -16.58
CA TYR A 537 14.00 -3.57 -16.79
C TYR A 537 12.61 -4.16 -17.06
N GLY A 538 11.76 -3.39 -17.75
CA GLY A 538 10.47 -3.88 -18.24
C GLY A 538 10.60 -4.86 -19.41
N LYS A 539 9.47 -5.41 -19.83
CA LYS A 539 9.34 -6.41 -20.91
C LYS A 539 10.06 -6.02 -22.19
N ALA A 540 9.82 -4.82 -22.69
CA ALA A 540 10.38 -4.35 -23.96
C ALA A 540 11.90 -4.44 -24.03
N ARG A 541 12.61 -4.22 -22.92
CA ARG A 541 14.08 -4.32 -22.84
C ARG A 541 14.57 -5.74 -22.61
N CYS A 542 13.81 -6.56 -21.88
CA CYS A 542 14.32 -7.81 -21.32
C CYS A 542 13.88 -9.05 -22.09
N GLU A 543 12.71 -9.07 -22.73
CA GLU A 543 12.10 -10.28 -23.30
C GLU A 543 12.98 -10.99 -24.34
N ALA A 544 13.54 -10.25 -25.29
CA ALA A 544 14.40 -10.84 -26.32
C ALA A 544 15.66 -11.48 -25.72
N LYS A 545 16.26 -10.85 -24.70
CA LYS A 545 17.44 -11.36 -24.01
C LYS A 545 17.11 -12.55 -23.11
N LEU A 546 15.95 -12.51 -22.45
CA LEU A 546 15.45 -13.63 -21.68
C LEU A 546 15.29 -14.86 -22.60
N ASN A 547 14.66 -14.68 -23.76
CA ASN A 547 14.42 -15.79 -24.69
C ASN A 547 15.70 -16.38 -25.27
N ALA A 548 16.74 -15.59 -25.42
CA ALA A 548 18.05 -16.02 -25.95
C ALA A 548 18.98 -16.63 -24.88
N ALA A 549 18.73 -16.39 -23.60
CA ALA A 549 19.59 -16.88 -22.52
C ALA A 549 19.39 -18.38 -22.27
N GLU A 550 20.49 -19.12 -22.09
CA GLU A 550 20.50 -20.53 -21.66
C GLU A 550 20.49 -20.63 -20.12
N HIS A 551 21.14 -19.67 -19.44
CA HIS A 551 21.28 -19.60 -17.99
C HIS A 551 20.92 -18.22 -17.44
N ALA A 552 20.55 -18.15 -16.15
CA ALA A 552 20.25 -16.90 -15.46
C ALA A 552 21.42 -15.89 -15.54
N ILE A 553 22.64 -16.37 -15.34
CA ILE A 553 23.84 -15.53 -15.34
C ILE A 553 24.08 -14.89 -16.73
N ASP A 554 23.77 -15.59 -17.82
CA ASP A 554 23.91 -15.06 -19.19
C ASP A 554 22.95 -13.90 -19.42
N LEU A 555 21.69 -14.06 -18.98
CA LEU A 555 20.70 -12.98 -19.01
C LEU A 555 21.17 -11.76 -18.23
N LEU A 556 21.61 -11.95 -16.97
CA LEU A 556 22.02 -10.84 -16.13
C LEU A 556 23.23 -10.11 -16.70
N LYS A 557 24.23 -10.82 -17.22
CA LYS A 557 25.41 -10.24 -17.90
C LYS A 557 25.01 -9.48 -19.18
N ALA A 558 24.13 -10.05 -20.00
CA ALA A 558 23.65 -9.39 -21.22
C ALA A 558 22.85 -8.11 -20.94
N LEU A 559 22.18 -8.01 -19.78
CA LEU A 559 21.48 -6.82 -19.35
C LEU A 559 22.41 -5.77 -18.75
N ALA A 560 23.49 -6.18 -18.06
CA ALA A 560 24.49 -5.29 -17.48
C ALA A 560 25.30 -4.52 -18.55
N ILE A 561 25.74 -5.19 -19.64
CA ILE A 561 26.57 -4.60 -20.71
C ILE A 561 25.88 -3.39 -21.39
N ASN A 562 24.55 -3.31 -21.37
CA ASN A 562 23.79 -2.21 -21.96
C ASN A 562 23.35 -1.12 -20.95
N GLY A 563 23.78 -1.21 -19.69
CA GLY A 563 23.49 -0.23 -18.63
C GLY A 563 24.51 0.91 -18.51
N GLU A 564 25.66 0.81 -19.19
CA GLU A 564 26.73 1.84 -19.16
C GLU A 564 26.66 2.84 -20.33
N ARG A 565 25.46 3.21 -20.81
CA ARG A 565 25.34 4.31 -21.77
C ARG A 565 24.24 5.26 -21.43
#